data_db9692d3e11d0e6fd7bff9be63810dae
#
_entry.id   db9692d3e11d0e6fd7bff9be63810dae
#
_cell.length_a   1.000
_cell.length_b   1.000
_cell.length_c   1.000
_cell.angle_alpha   90.00
_cell.angle_beta   90.00
_cell.angle_gamma   90.00
#
_symmetry.space_group_name_H-M   'P 1'
#
loop_
_entity.id
_entity.type
_entity.pdbx_description
1 polymer ?
#
loop_
_entity_poly.entity_id
_entity_poly.type
_entity_poly.pdbx_seq_one_letter_code
_entity_poly.pdbx_strand_id
1 'polypeptide(L)'
;MKKIKVFYLENCPHCRRAFKMLEELQAKNPIYSELDIEYIEESKDFQAANAHDYYLVPTFYVDGVKIHEGVPSLEKIEEVLKKAVS
;
A
#
# COMPACT_ATOMS: atom_id res chain seq x y z
N MET A 1 1.08 -5.62 -15.33
CA MET A 1 1.37 -5.08 -13.99
C MET A 1 0.58 -5.83 -12.93
N LYS A 2 1.14 -5.91 -11.73
CA LYS A 2 0.53 -6.64 -10.64
C LYS A 2 -0.34 -5.71 -9.80
N LYS A 3 -1.39 -6.26 -9.20
CA LYS A 3 -2.30 -5.49 -8.38
C LYS A 3 -1.71 -5.24 -6.99
N ILE A 4 -1.87 -4.01 -6.50
CA ILE A 4 -1.49 -3.63 -5.15
C ILE A 4 -2.75 -3.58 -4.28
N LYS A 5 -2.62 -4.08 -3.06
CA LYS A 5 -3.68 -3.98 -2.06
C LYS A 5 -3.07 -3.35 -0.81
N VAL A 6 -3.70 -2.30 -0.27
CA VAL A 6 -3.20 -1.64 0.93
C VAL A 6 -4.28 -1.63 2.01
N PHE A 7 -3.90 -2.11 3.18
CA PHE A 7 -4.76 -2.05 4.37
C PHE A 7 -4.36 -0.86 5.21
N TYR A 8 -5.35 -0.07 5.64
CA TYR A 8 -5.09 1.16 6.37
C TYR A 8 -6.23 1.50 7.34
N LEU A 9 -6.00 2.51 8.16
CA LEU A 9 -7.00 3.15 9.02
C LEU A 9 -7.02 4.64 8.72
N GLU A 10 -8.20 5.24 8.67
CA GLU A 10 -8.37 6.65 8.30
C GLU A 10 -7.59 7.60 9.21
N ASN A 11 -7.56 7.32 10.50
CA ASN A 11 -6.94 8.22 11.49
C ASN A 11 -5.51 7.83 11.84
N CYS A 12 -4.86 7.04 10.99
CA CYS A 12 -3.50 6.59 11.23
C CYS A 12 -2.49 7.55 10.56
N PRO A 13 -1.63 8.24 11.33
CA PRO A 13 -0.65 9.16 10.75
C PRO A 13 0.33 8.46 9.80
N HIS A 14 0.73 7.22 10.11
CA HIS A 14 1.61 6.45 9.24
C HIS A 14 0.97 6.17 7.89
N CYS A 15 -0.33 5.88 7.88
CA CYS A 15 -1.08 5.64 6.65
C CYS A 15 -1.14 6.91 5.79
N ARG A 16 -1.40 8.06 6.42
CA ARG A 16 -1.42 9.34 5.71
C ARG A 16 -0.08 9.65 5.06
N ARG A 17 1.02 9.41 5.79
CA ARG A 17 2.35 9.62 5.24
C ARG A 17 2.63 8.70 4.07
N ALA A 18 2.22 7.43 4.18
CA ALA A 18 2.39 6.47 3.09
C ALA A 18 1.66 6.94 1.82
N PHE A 19 0.44 7.46 1.98
CA PHE A 19 -0.34 7.93 0.83
C PHE A 19 0.27 9.17 0.18
N LYS A 20 0.86 10.07 0.98
CA LYS A 20 1.59 11.21 0.42
C LYS A 20 2.82 10.75 -0.34
N MET A 21 3.52 9.74 0.17
CA MET A 21 4.68 9.17 -0.51
C MET A 21 4.28 8.53 -1.83
N LEU A 22 3.13 7.83 -1.85
CA LEU A 22 2.59 7.27 -3.09
C LEU A 22 2.35 8.37 -4.13
N GLU A 23 1.67 9.46 -3.73
CA GLU A 23 1.40 10.57 -4.63
C GLU A 23 2.68 11.18 -5.18
N GLU A 24 3.67 11.37 -4.30
CA GLU A 24 4.96 11.95 -4.70
C GLU A 24 5.67 11.07 -5.73
N LEU A 25 5.69 9.76 -5.49
CA LEU A 25 6.33 8.81 -6.41
C LEU A 25 5.58 8.71 -7.73
N GLN A 26 4.26 8.75 -7.69
CA GLN A 26 3.43 8.75 -8.91
C GLN A 26 3.66 10.02 -9.74
N ALA A 27 3.85 11.16 -9.07
CA ALA A 27 4.12 12.41 -9.76
C ALA A 27 5.49 12.40 -10.46
N LYS A 28 6.47 11.75 -9.82
CA LYS A 28 7.83 11.67 -10.38
C LYS A 28 7.95 10.63 -11.48
N ASN A 29 7.18 9.55 -11.40
CA ASN A 29 7.27 8.45 -12.36
C ASN A 29 5.86 8.05 -12.79
N PRO A 30 5.40 8.54 -13.95
CA PRO A 30 4.01 8.33 -14.39
C PRO A 30 3.57 6.88 -14.50
N ILE A 31 4.49 5.92 -14.70
CA ILE A 31 4.11 4.53 -14.78
C ILE A 31 3.48 4.04 -13.47
N TYR A 32 3.86 4.63 -12.35
CA TYR A 32 3.29 4.26 -11.06
C TYR A 32 1.82 4.69 -10.92
N SER A 33 1.40 5.70 -11.70
CA SER A 33 0.00 6.14 -11.72
C SER A 33 -0.91 5.17 -12.45
N GLU A 34 -0.34 4.26 -13.25
CA GLU A 34 -1.13 3.29 -14.01
C GLU A 34 -1.41 2.02 -13.21
N LEU A 35 -0.80 1.89 -12.02
CA LEU A 35 -1.00 0.71 -11.20
C LEU A 35 -2.39 0.67 -10.59
N ASP A 36 -2.94 -0.53 -10.50
CA ASP A 36 -4.24 -0.76 -9.84
C ASP A 36 -3.99 -0.93 -8.35
N ILE A 37 -4.42 0.04 -7.56
CA ILE A 37 -4.27 0.02 -6.11
C ILE A 37 -5.65 -0.05 -5.45
N GLU A 38 -5.89 -1.12 -4.73
CA GLU A 38 -7.11 -1.28 -3.95
C GLU A 38 -6.84 -0.84 -2.51
N TYR A 39 -7.59 0.16 -2.05
CA TYR A 39 -7.47 0.70 -0.69
C TYR A 39 -8.54 0.07 0.19
N ILE A 40 -8.13 -0.61 1.25
CA ILE A 40 -9.04 -1.28 2.17
C ILE A 40 -8.89 -0.68 3.56
N GLU A 41 -9.91 0.05 3.99
CA GLU A 41 -9.96 0.58 5.35
C GLU A 41 -10.44 -0.56 6.26
N GLU A 42 -9.53 -1.04 7.13
CA GLU A 42 -9.78 -2.30 7.83
C GLU A 42 -10.97 -2.25 8.79
N SER A 43 -11.32 -1.09 9.32
CA SER A 43 -12.48 -0.97 10.20
C SER A 43 -13.81 -1.10 9.44
N LYS A 44 -13.77 -0.95 8.11
CA LYS A 44 -14.95 -1.05 7.26
C LYS A 44 -15.07 -2.40 6.55
N ASP A 45 -14.01 -3.19 6.56
CA ASP A 45 -14.00 -4.50 5.91
C ASP A 45 -13.19 -5.49 6.73
N PHE A 46 -13.79 -5.96 7.82
CA PHE A 46 -13.15 -6.93 8.71
C PHE A 46 -12.86 -8.26 8.04
N GLN A 47 -13.70 -8.67 7.10
CA GLN A 47 -13.50 -9.96 6.42
C GLN A 47 -12.23 -9.94 5.58
N ALA A 48 -12.02 -8.87 4.82
CA ALA A 48 -10.80 -8.73 4.03
C ALA A 48 -9.58 -8.64 4.93
N ALA A 49 -9.64 -7.87 6.02
CA ALA A 49 -8.53 -7.73 6.96
C ALA A 49 -8.18 -9.07 7.60
N ASN A 50 -9.20 -9.82 8.05
CA ASN A 50 -8.98 -11.09 8.71
C ASN A 50 -8.48 -12.20 7.77
N ALA A 51 -8.70 -12.03 6.48
CA ALA A 51 -8.21 -12.99 5.48
C ALA A 51 -6.73 -12.80 5.16
N HIS A 52 -6.11 -11.75 5.69
CA HIS A 52 -4.70 -11.43 5.43
C HIS A 52 -3.88 -11.46 6.72
N ASP A 53 -2.61 -11.80 6.59
CA ASP A 53 -1.69 -11.94 7.72
C ASP A 53 -0.89 -10.66 7.90
N TYR A 54 -1.34 -9.79 8.81
CA TYR A 54 -0.60 -8.59 9.17
C TYR A 54 -1.06 -8.07 10.53
N TYR A 55 -0.20 -7.26 11.18
CA TYR A 55 -0.48 -6.67 12.50
C TYR A 55 -0.45 -5.14 12.50
N LEU A 56 0.25 -4.53 11.56
CA LEU A 56 0.45 -3.08 11.53
C LEU A 56 -0.08 -2.48 10.24
N VAL A 57 -0.54 -1.23 10.32
CA VAL A 57 -0.96 -0.49 9.13
C VAL A 57 -0.06 0.73 8.95
N PRO A 58 0.22 1.16 7.71
CA PRO A 58 -0.25 0.57 6.47
C PRO A 58 0.48 -0.73 6.13
N THR A 59 -0.21 -1.65 5.47
CA THR A 59 0.39 -2.88 4.97
C THR A 59 0.06 -3.01 3.49
N PHE A 60 1.09 -3.30 2.69
CA PHE A 60 0.97 -3.39 1.24
C PHE A 60 1.23 -4.81 0.76
N TYR A 61 0.31 -5.30 -0.06
CA TYR A 61 0.45 -6.58 -0.76
C TYR A 61 0.57 -6.31 -2.25
N VAL A 62 1.45 -7.04 -2.91
CA VAL A 62 1.56 -7.03 -4.37
C VAL A 62 1.28 -8.43 -4.86
N ASP A 63 0.21 -8.57 -5.64
CA ASP A 63 -0.21 -9.86 -6.20
C ASP A 63 -0.31 -10.94 -5.11
N GLY A 64 -0.88 -10.57 -3.96
CA GLY A 64 -1.10 -11.48 -2.84
C GLY A 64 0.09 -11.71 -1.92
N VAL A 65 1.24 -11.08 -2.20
CA VAL A 65 2.45 -11.22 -1.38
C VAL A 65 2.69 -9.95 -0.59
N LYS A 66 2.85 -10.09 0.73
CA LYS A 66 3.12 -8.94 1.59
C LYS A 66 4.52 -8.40 1.32
N ILE A 67 4.60 -7.12 0.93
CA ILE A 67 5.86 -6.47 0.61
C ILE A 67 6.30 -5.51 1.71
N HIS A 68 5.34 -4.82 2.35
CA HIS A 68 5.66 -3.85 3.39
C HIS A 68 4.58 -3.84 4.46
N GLU A 69 5.00 -3.72 5.71
CA GLU A 69 4.09 -3.61 6.85
C GLU A 69 4.65 -2.59 7.84
N GLY A 70 3.82 -1.63 8.27
CA GLY A 70 4.16 -0.69 9.34
C GLY A 70 4.72 0.63 8.83
N VAL A 71 5.66 1.22 9.58
CA VAL A 71 6.15 2.57 9.33
C VAL A 71 6.70 2.72 7.91
N PRO A 72 6.17 3.68 7.13
CA PRO A 72 6.58 3.83 5.73
C PRO A 72 7.85 4.68 5.58
N SER A 73 8.51 4.51 4.43
CA SER A 73 9.55 5.40 3.94
C SER A 73 9.43 5.45 2.43
N LEU A 74 9.98 6.50 1.81
CA LEU A 74 9.95 6.60 0.35
C LEU A 74 10.56 5.37 -0.30
N GLU A 75 11.68 4.90 0.22
CA GLU A 75 12.34 3.70 -0.31
C GLU A 75 11.44 2.48 -0.25
N LYS A 76 10.78 2.26 0.88
CA LYS A 76 9.93 1.09 1.07
C LYS A 76 8.67 1.16 0.22
N ILE A 77 8.08 2.34 0.10
CA ILE A 77 6.89 2.51 -0.76
C ILE A 77 7.29 2.35 -2.23
N GLU A 78 8.44 2.89 -2.63
CA GLU A 78 8.90 2.70 -4.00
C GLU A 78 9.19 1.24 -4.32
N GLU A 79 9.70 0.49 -3.35
CA GLU A 79 9.90 -0.96 -3.53
C GLU A 79 8.59 -1.67 -3.86
N VAL A 80 7.51 -1.31 -3.16
CA VAL A 80 6.17 -1.84 -3.44
C VAL A 80 5.79 -1.56 -4.89
N LEU A 81 5.96 -0.30 -5.32
CA LEU A 81 5.59 0.11 -6.67
C LEU A 81 6.44 -0.59 -7.73
N LYS A 82 7.74 -0.71 -7.49
CA LYS A 82 8.64 -1.39 -8.43
C LYS A 82 8.25 -2.85 -8.61
N LYS A 83 7.90 -3.53 -7.52
CA LYS A 83 7.48 -4.93 -7.59
C LYS A 83 6.18 -5.09 -8.36
N ALA A 84 5.29 -4.13 -8.26
CA ALA A 84 4.02 -4.18 -8.99
C ALA A 84 4.20 -3.95 -10.48
N VAL A 85 5.18 -3.14 -10.85
CA VAL A 85 5.48 -2.85 -12.26
C VAL A 85 6.17 -4.02 -12.95
N SER A 86 7.00 -4.77 -12.23
CA SER A 86 7.83 -5.84 -12.81
C SER A 86 7.07 -7.11 -13.21
#